data_ad1352cd62f39dc0f3ecf4fa4360f028
#
_entry.id   ad1352cd62f39dc0f3ecf4fa4360f028
#
_cell.length_a   1.000
_cell.length_b   1.000
_cell.length_c   1.000
_cell.angle_alpha   90.00
_cell.angle_beta   90.00
_cell.angle_gamma   90.00
#
_symmetry.space_group_name_H-M   'P 1'
#
loop_
_entity.id
_entity.type
_entity.pdbx_description
1 polymer ?
#
loop_
_entity_poly.entity_id
_entity_poly.type
_entity_poly.pdbx_seq_one_letter_code
_entity_poly.pdbx_strand_id
1 'polypeptide(L)'
;LGYSNGSGIFASIGLQETNALGRAWSTNLNLNFGEYSTTYNFSLSDPWIKGDKHKTSFRTNVFLSRDYPQEFKSESNGRIYAVDDTQSESTDSFSSVVLEKTGGGFSFSRPLNGGDPFKVAKWKINAGMNFKKVSMIDSSGNIKPYGDMTPTTGNISEIICIGYSPKDGSCPSENTLVSFIASTSRNNLDNSINPTSGNKLTLASEQFISMGNDSPTFNRIKSTYAFFIPTRLINLTKGCRTNED
;
A
#
# COMPACT_ATOMS: atom_id res chain seq x y z
N LEU A 1 -7.70 13.02 15.89
CA LEU A 1 -8.16 14.17 15.14
C LEU A 1 -6.96 15.09 14.88
N GLY A 2 -6.78 15.52 13.65
CA GLY A 2 -5.67 16.39 13.26
C GLY A 2 -6.04 17.29 12.09
N TYR A 3 -5.14 18.22 11.78
CA TYR A 3 -5.19 19.06 10.60
C TYR A 3 -3.80 19.12 9.96
N SER A 4 -3.74 19.04 8.64
CA SER A 4 -2.52 19.33 7.89
C SER A 4 -2.85 20.07 6.59
N ASN A 5 -1.93 20.90 6.10
CA ASN A 5 -2.17 21.69 4.88
C ASN A 5 -2.40 20.81 3.63
N GLY A 6 -1.90 19.56 3.63
CA GLY A 6 -2.09 18.65 2.49
C GLY A 6 -3.28 17.69 2.62
N SER A 7 -3.76 17.44 3.84
CA SER A 7 -4.83 16.45 4.10
C SER A 7 -6.12 17.08 4.63
N GLY A 8 -6.12 18.38 4.89
CA GLY A 8 -7.26 19.05 5.54
C GLY A 8 -7.47 18.56 6.97
N ILE A 9 -8.72 18.53 7.41
CA ILE A 9 -9.12 17.94 8.70
C ILE A 9 -9.19 16.42 8.53
N PHE A 10 -8.62 15.69 9.46
CA PHE A 10 -8.67 14.23 9.45
C PHE A 10 -8.93 13.64 10.84
N ALA A 11 -9.56 12.48 10.86
CA ALA A 11 -9.77 11.64 12.04
C ALA A 11 -9.27 10.22 11.75
N SER A 12 -8.63 9.61 12.74
CA SER A 12 -8.12 8.24 12.63
C SER A 12 -8.56 7.44 13.85
N ILE A 13 -9.06 6.24 13.61
CA ILE A 13 -9.45 5.27 14.64
C ILE A 13 -8.70 3.98 14.33
N GLY A 14 -7.91 3.51 15.30
CA GLY A 14 -7.19 2.24 15.22
C GLY A 14 -7.63 1.30 16.35
N LEU A 15 -7.97 0.07 16.00
CA LEU A 15 -8.23 -1.00 16.94
C LEU A 15 -7.27 -2.14 16.66
N GLN A 16 -6.55 -2.58 17.67
CA GLN A 16 -5.62 -3.69 17.57
C GLN A 16 -5.87 -4.69 18.68
N GLU A 17 -5.98 -5.95 18.32
CA GLU A 17 -6.06 -7.08 19.23
C GLU A 17 -4.95 -8.08 18.88
N THR A 18 -4.12 -8.46 19.84
CA THR A 18 -2.94 -9.31 19.61
C THR A 18 -3.17 -10.77 19.97
N ASN A 19 -4.30 -11.09 20.58
CA ASN A 19 -4.66 -12.45 20.92
C ASN A 19 -6.15 -12.73 20.60
N ALA A 20 -6.56 -12.38 19.39
CA ALA A 20 -7.93 -12.59 18.97
C ALA A 20 -8.35 -14.06 19.11
N LEU A 21 -9.49 -14.27 19.73
CA LEU A 21 -10.05 -15.60 20.04
C LEU A 21 -9.13 -16.52 20.87
N GLY A 22 -8.17 -15.97 21.60
CA GLY A 22 -7.21 -16.77 22.38
C GLY A 22 -6.23 -17.59 21.53
N ARG A 23 -6.03 -17.23 20.26
CA ARG A 23 -5.21 -18.00 19.31
C ARG A 23 -3.90 -17.31 18.93
N ALA A 24 -3.51 -16.29 19.67
CA ALA A 24 -2.37 -15.42 19.34
C ALA A 24 -2.47 -14.75 17.95
N TRP A 25 -3.68 -14.70 17.36
CA TRP A 25 -3.91 -13.96 16.15
C TRP A 25 -3.87 -12.46 16.42
N SER A 26 -3.20 -11.73 15.56
CA SER A 26 -3.22 -10.28 15.59
C SER A 26 -4.21 -9.76 14.56
N THR A 27 -5.21 -9.02 15.00
CA THR A 27 -6.15 -8.29 14.16
C THR A 27 -5.91 -6.80 14.30
N ASN A 28 -6.03 -6.10 13.19
CA ASN A 28 -5.87 -4.66 13.16
C ASN A 28 -6.95 -4.06 12.25
N LEU A 29 -7.70 -3.10 12.77
CA LEU A 29 -8.68 -2.31 12.05
C LEU A 29 -8.26 -0.85 12.11
N ASN A 30 -7.99 -0.26 10.95
CA ASN A 30 -7.69 1.16 10.81
C ASN A 30 -8.76 1.83 9.96
N LEU A 31 -9.34 2.87 10.50
CA LEU A 31 -10.32 3.73 9.85
C LEU A 31 -9.76 5.15 9.84
N ASN A 32 -9.51 5.68 8.66
CA ASN A 32 -9.05 7.06 8.48
C ASN A 32 -10.10 7.81 7.68
N PHE A 33 -10.51 8.94 8.20
CA PHE A 33 -11.47 9.84 7.59
C PHE A 33 -10.81 11.19 7.43
N GLY A 34 -10.67 11.67 6.23
CA GLY A 34 -10.12 12.97 5.93
C GLY A 34 -10.90 13.65 4.82
N GLU A 35 -10.70 14.94 4.67
CA GLU A 35 -11.33 15.76 3.66
C GLU A 35 -10.99 15.27 2.24
N TYR A 36 -9.74 14.82 2.04
CA TYR A 36 -9.24 14.39 0.73
C TYR A 36 -8.93 12.90 0.63
N SER A 37 -9.11 12.15 1.70
CA SER A 37 -8.85 10.71 1.69
C SER A 37 -9.65 10.01 2.78
N THR A 38 -10.28 8.90 2.42
CA THR A 38 -10.93 8.01 3.37
C THR A 38 -10.40 6.61 3.16
N THR A 39 -9.92 5.96 4.23
CA THR A 39 -9.35 4.62 4.15
C THR A 39 -9.91 3.72 5.24
N TYR A 40 -10.34 2.54 4.82
CA TYR A 40 -10.74 1.42 5.69
C TYR A 40 -9.77 0.28 5.44
N ASN A 41 -9.13 -0.19 6.46
CA ASN A 41 -8.18 -1.30 6.35
C ASN A 41 -8.39 -2.27 7.52
N PHE A 42 -8.64 -3.53 7.19
CA PHE A 42 -8.67 -4.63 8.14
C PHE A 42 -7.58 -5.63 7.79
N SER A 43 -6.81 -6.05 8.78
CA SER A 43 -5.82 -7.09 8.61
C SER A 43 -5.86 -8.11 9.74
N LEU A 44 -5.58 -9.36 9.37
CA LEU A 44 -5.46 -10.49 10.28
C LEU A 44 -4.10 -11.15 10.03
N SER A 45 -3.40 -11.46 11.09
CA SER A 45 -2.11 -12.14 11.03
C SER A 45 -2.09 -13.29 12.02
N ASP A 46 -1.81 -14.48 11.53
CA ASP A 46 -1.51 -15.66 12.33
C ASP A 46 0.02 -15.83 12.34
N PRO A 47 0.69 -15.62 13.48
CA PRO A 47 2.14 -15.73 13.56
C PRO A 47 2.64 -17.17 13.34
N TRP A 48 1.77 -18.15 13.52
CA TRP A 48 2.15 -19.55 13.40
C TRP A 48 0.94 -20.44 13.14
N ILE A 49 0.83 -20.92 11.92
CA ILE A 49 -0.22 -21.87 11.53
C ILE A 49 -0.10 -23.14 12.37
N LYS A 50 -1.18 -23.48 13.07
CA LYS A 50 -1.24 -24.64 13.95
C LYS A 50 -0.89 -25.93 13.18
N GLY A 51 0.06 -26.71 13.71
CA GLY A 51 0.50 -27.98 13.12
C GLY A 51 1.66 -27.84 12.12
N ASP A 52 2.05 -26.64 11.72
CA ASP A 52 3.22 -26.45 10.86
C ASP A 52 4.52 -26.47 11.68
N LYS A 53 5.38 -27.47 11.42
CA LYS A 53 6.68 -27.62 12.05
C LYS A 53 7.66 -26.49 11.74
N HIS A 54 7.44 -25.81 10.60
CA HIS A 54 8.33 -24.74 10.13
C HIS A 54 7.91 -23.34 10.56
N LYS A 55 6.85 -23.22 11.35
CA LYS A 55 6.34 -21.94 11.88
C LYS A 55 6.03 -20.92 10.78
N THR A 56 5.33 -21.39 9.75
CA THR A 56 4.82 -20.49 8.71
C THR A 56 3.78 -19.55 9.30
N SER A 57 3.94 -18.27 9.10
CA SER A 57 2.94 -17.26 9.42
C SER A 57 2.05 -17.01 8.23
N PHE A 58 0.80 -16.67 8.51
CA PHE A 58 -0.20 -16.26 7.53
C PHE A 58 -0.62 -14.83 7.81
N ARG A 59 -0.82 -14.05 6.76
CA ARG A 59 -1.40 -12.71 6.84
C ARG A 59 -2.40 -12.52 5.74
N THR A 60 -3.51 -11.88 6.05
CA THR A 60 -4.50 -11.41 5.09
C THR A 60 -4.91 -9.99 5.42
N ASN A 61 -5.28 -9.24 4.40
CA ASN A 61 -5.84 -7.90 4.57
C ASN A 61 -6.88 -7.62 3.51
N VAL A 62 -7.83 -6.75 3.86
CA VAL A 62 -8.80 -6.15 2.95
C VAL A 62 -8.81 -4.66 3.19
N PHE A 63 -8.97 -3.89 2.12
CA PHE A 63 -8.99 -2.43 2.23
C PHE A 63 -9.92 -1.80 1.19
N LEU A 64 -10.40 -0.64 1.56
CA LEU A 64 -11.07 0.31 0.67
C LEU A 64 -10.47 1.69 0.94
N SER A 65 -10.03 2.36 -0.11
CA SER A 65 -9.52 3.73 -0.05
C SER A 65 -10.20 4.57 -1.10
N ARG A 66 -10.62 5.76 -0.73
CA ARG A 66 -11.12 6.80 -1.61
C ARG A 66 -10.22 7.99 -1.46
N ASP A 67 -9.56 8.37 -2.53
CA ASP A 67 -8.61 9.47 -2.55
C ASP A 67 -9.06 10.52 -3.58
N TYR A 68 -8.98 11.79 -3.20
CA TYR A 68 -9.10 12.91 -4.13
C TYR A 68 -7.69 13.29 -4.59
N PRO A 69 -7.27 12.90 -5.80
CA PRO A 69 -5.92 13.15 -6.28
C PRO A 69 -5.64 14.65 -6.37
N GLN A 70 -4.54 15.10 -5.79
CA GLN A 70 -4.16 16.51 -5.83
C GLN A 70 -3.70 16.98 -7.21
N GLU A 71 -3.27 16.03 -8.04
CA GLU A 71 -2.88 16.26 -9.44
C GLU A 71 -4.01 16.84 -10.28
N PHE A 72 -5.24 16.69 -9.82
CA PHE A 72 -6.43 17.22 -10.46
C PHE A 72 -6.88 18.57 -9.88
N LYS A 73 -6.08 19.21 -9.06
CA LYS A 73 -6.31 20.57 -8.59
C LYS A 73 -5.73 21.58 -9.57
N SER A 74 -6.53 22.55 -9.99
CA SER A 74 -6.03 23.70 -10.74
C SER A 74 -5.18 24.60 -9.82
N GLU A 75 -3.94 24.88 -10.20
CA GLU A 75 -3.05 25.76 -9.44
C GLU A 75 -3.61 27.19 -9.32
N SER A 76 -4.39 27.67 -10.31
CA SER A 76 -4.85 29.06 -10.35
C SER A 76 -6.07 29.35 -9.47
N ASN A 77 -6.94 28.37 -9.19
CA ASN A 77 -8.21 28.60 -8.53
C ASN A 77 -8.50 27.64 -7.36
N GLY A 78 -7.60 26.71 -7.04
CA GLY A 78 -7.83 25.66 -6.02
C GLY A 78 -8.99 24.71 -6.36
N ARG A 79 -9.53 24.79 -7.56
CA ARG A 79 -10.65 23.95 -8.00
C ARG A 79 -10.12 22.58 -8.41
N ILE A 80 -10.79 21.53 -7.95
CA ILE A 80 -10.59 20.17 -8.42
C ILE A 80 -11.24 20.07 -9.79
N TYR A 81 -10.57 19.49 -10.80
CA TYR A 81 -11.18 19.22 -12.08
C TYR A 81 -12.43 18.36 -11.90
N ALA A 82 -13.55 18.81 -12.47
CA ALA A 82 -14.82 18.12 -12.36
C ALA A 82 -15.01 17.19 -13.56
N VAL A 83 -15.63 16.05 -13.32
CA VAL A 83 -16.18 15.23 -14.42
C VAL A 83 -17.45 15.90 -14.89
N ASP A 84 -17.52 16.23 -16.19
CA ASP A 84 -18.71 16.84 -16.77
C ASP A 84 -19.86 15.82 -16.78
N ASP A 85 -20.92 16.15 -16.09
CA ASP A 85 -22.18 15.41 -16.13
C ASP A 85 -23.09 16.12 -17.15
N THR A 86 -22.96 15.73 -18.41
CA THR A 86 -23.66 16.35 -19.59
C THR A 86 -25.17 16.31 -19.52
N GLN A 87 -25.76 15.96 -18.39
CA GLN A 87 -27.20 15.86 -18.19
C GLN A 87 -27.79 16.85 -17.17
N SER A 88 -27.02 17.74 -16.59
CA SER A 88 -27.54 18.70 -15.61
C SER A 88 -27.27 20.14 -16.05
N GLU A 89 -28.30 20.81 -16.50
CA GLU A 89 -28.32 22.28 -16.78
C GLU A 89 -28.18 23.16 -15.51
N SER A 90 -27.75 22.61 -14.37
CA SER A 90 -27.53 23.38 -13.15
C SER A 90 -26.08 23.71 -12.96
N THR A 91 -25.77 24.98 -13.03
CA THR A 91 -24.48 25.66 -13.02
C THR A 91 -23.59 25.46 -11.75
N ASP A 92 -23.96 24.62 -10.80
CA ASP A 92 -23.30 24.53 -9.49
C ASP A 92 -22.85 23.13 -9.03
N SER A 93 -23.02 22.09 -9.81
CA SER A 93 -22.58 20.74 -9.39
C SER A 93 -21.30 20.29 -10.08
N PHE A 94 -20.16 20.79 -9.60
CA PHE A 94 -18.87 20.22 -9.94
C PHE A 94 -18.69 18.91 -9.19
N SER A 95 -18.81 17.76 -9.86
CA SER A 95 -18.46 16.49 -9.26
C SER A 95 -16.95 16.30 -9.32
N SER A 96 -16.30 16.21 -8.17
CA SER A 96 -14.87 15.93 -8.07
C SER A 96 -14.59 14.47 -8.42
N VAL A 97 -13.50 14.23 -9.14
CA VAL A 97 -13.03 12.86 -9.40
C VAL A 97 -12.50 12.25 -8.13
N VAL A 98 -13.01 11.07 -7.79
CA VAL A 98 -12.55 10.27 -6.67
C VAL A 98 -11.92 8.99 -7.20
N LEU A 99 -10.71 8.71 -6.77
CA LEU A 99 -10.04 7.45 -7.05
C LEU A 99 -10.36 6.44 -5.95
N GLU A 100 -11.24 5.50 -6.26
CA GLU A 100 -11.55 4.40 -5.35
C GLU A 100 -10.62 3.22 -5.60
N LYS A 101 -10.02 2.71 -4.54
CA LYS A 101 -9.17 1.53 -4.54
C LYS A 101 -9.73 0.52 -3.56
N THR A 102 -10.18 -0.61 -4.07
CA THR A 102 -10.67 -1.73 -3.26
C THR A 102 -9.81 -2.93 -3.50
N GLY A 103 -9.49 -3.64 -2.45
CA GLY A 103 -8.66 -4.82 -2.65
C GLY A 103 -8.40 -5.59 -1.37
N GLY A 104 -7.56 -6.59 -1.54
CA GLY A 104 -7.11 -7.41 -0.45
C GLY A 104 -6.06 -8.38 -0.92
N GLY A 105 -5.53 -9.14 0.02
CA GLY A 105 -4.52 -10.13 -0.30
C GLY A 105 -4.25 -11.05 0.86
N PHE A 106 -3.47 -12.06 0.56
CA PHE A 106 -2.95 -12.95 1.58
C PHE A 106 -1.50 -13.30 1.28
N SER A 107 -0.76 -13.62 2.31
CA SER A 107 0.63 -14.06 2.19
C SER A 107 1.00 -15.06 3.27
N PHE A 108 1.92 -15.94 2.90
CA PHE A 108 2.55 -16.89 3.79
C PHE A 108 4.02 -16.53 3.91
N SER A 109 4.54 -16.58 5.11
CA SER A 109 5.94 -16.28 5.36
C SER A 109 6.56 -17.34 6.24
N ARG A 110 7.70 -17.90 5.82
CA ARG A 110 8.38 -19.00 6.48
C ARG A 110 9.83 -18.65 6.79
N PRO A 111 10.25 -18.76 8.06
CA PRO A 111 11.66 -18.68 8.41
C PRO A 111 12.38 -19.97 7.98
N LEU A 112 13.60 -19.84 7.46
CA LEU A 112 14.41 -20.98 7.02
C LEU A 112 15.42 -21.37 8.11
N ASN A 113 14.91 -21.77 9.27
CA ASN A 113 15.71 -22.25 10.41
C ASN A 113 15.41 -23.71 10.77
N GLY A 114 14.71 -24.44 9.90
CA GLY A 114 14.29 -25.82 10.13
C GLY A 114 13.16 -25.98 11.15
N GLY A 115 12.52 -24.87 11.57
CA GLY A 115 11.47 -24.89 12.59
C GLY A 115 11.99 -24.86 14.04
N ASP A 116 13.29 -24.79 14.22
CA ASP A 116 13.92 -24.70 15.55
C ASP A 116 13.65 -23.30 16.16
N PRO A 117 12.95 -23.22 17.32
CA PRO A 117 12.64 -21.94 17.97
C PRO A 117 13.87 -21.22 18.53
N PHE A 118 14.94 -21.95 18.82
CA PHE A 118 16.16 -21.39 19.41
C PHE A 118 17.17 -20.94 18.37
N LYS A 119 16.99 -21.34 17.12
CA LYS A 119 17.87 -20.97 16.02
C LYS A 119 17.35 -19.73 15.29
N VAL A 120 18.14 -18.68 15.27
CA VAL A 120 17.81 -17.46 14.54
C VAL A 120 17.72 -17.75 13.04
N ALA A 121 16.59 -17.43 12.44
CA ALA A 121 16.39 -17.55 11.01
C ALA A 121 17.08 -16.40 10.27
N LYS A 122 18.25 -16.69 9.68
CA LYS A 122 18.94 -15.70 8.82
C LYS A 122 18.17 -15.43 7.53
N TRP A 123 17.48 -16.43 7.00
CA TRP A 123 16.69 -16.34 5.79
C TRP A 123 15.19 -16.50 6.08
N LYS A 124 14.38 -15.75 5.37
CA LYS A 124 12.93 -15.83 5.39
C LYS A 124 12.42 -15.74 3.96
N ILE A 125 11.48 -16.60 3.62
CA ILE A 125 10.75 -16.56 2.34
C ILE A 125 9.34 -16.11 2.58
N ASN A 126 8.77 -15.42 1.59
CA ASN A 126 7.37 -14.99 1.61
C ASN A 126 6.78 -15.21 0.21
N ALA A 127 5.55 -15.70 0.18
CA ALA A 127 4.76 -15.83 -1.04
C ALA A 127 3.33 -15.39 -0.75
N GLY A 128 2.70 -14.73 -1.72
CA GLY A 128 1.35 -14.22 -1.54
C GLY A 128 0.70 -13.84 -2.85
N MET A 129 -0.56 -13.43 -2.72
CA MET A 129 -1.38 -12.96 -3.82
C MET A 129 -2.12 -11.70 -3.37
N ASN A 130 -2.18 -10.70 -4.25
CA ASN A 130 -2.97 -9.51 -4.05
C ASN A 130 -3.97 -9.33 -5.19
N PHE A 131 -5.11 -8.83 -4.81
CA PHE A 131 -6.16 -8.35 -5.70
C PHE A 131 -6.41 -6.88 -5.40
N LYS A 132 -6.46 -6.05 -6.44
CA LYS A 132 -6.73 -4.63 -6.32
C LYS A 132 -7.57 -4.17 -7.50
N LYS A 133 -8.71 -3.60 -7.22
CA LYS A 133 -9.53 -2.88 -8.17
C LYS A 133 -9.33 -1.38 -7.95
N VAL A 134 -9.08 -0.65 -9.01
CA VAL A 134 -8.98 0.82 -9.02
C VAL A 134 -10.07 1.34 -9.94
N SER A 135 -10.88 2.28 -9.47
CA SER A 135 -12.00 2.84 -10.23
C SER A 135 -12.05 4.35 -10.05
N MET A 136 -12.37 5.06 -11.10
CA MET A 136 -12.76 6.47 -11.00
C MET A 136 -14.26 6.56 -10.76
N ILE A 137 -14.64 7.24 -9.71
CA ILE A 137 -16.03 7.45 -9.32
C ILE A 137 -16.32 8.95 -9.17
N ASP A 138 -17.59 9.31 -9.29
CA ASP A 138 -18.07 10.64 -8.94
C ASP A 138 -18.29 10.77 -7.42
N SER A 139 -18.67 11.95 -6.97
CA SER A 139 -19.03 12.22 -5.58
C SER A 139 -20.20 11.37 -5.08
N SER A 140 -21.06 10.89 -5.98
CA SER A 140 -22.20 10.01 -5.68
C SER A 140 -21.81 8.52 -5.64
N GLY A 141 -20.58 8.18 -6.03
CA GLY A 141 -20.07 6.79 -6.03
C GLY A 141 -20.34 6.02 -7.33
N ASN A 142 -20.82 6.68 -8.40
CA ASN A 142 -21.02 6.02 -9.68
C ASN A 142 -19.74 5.97 -10.48
N ILE A 143 -19.49 4.85 -11.16
CA ILE A 143 -18.35 4.71 -12.07
C ILE A 143 -18.61 5.53 -13.31
N LYS A 144 -17.68 6.42 -13.66
CA LYS A 144 -17.75 7.16 -14.92
C LYS A 144 -17.18 6.29 -16.04
N PRO A 145 -17.90 6.14 -17.16
CA PRO A 145 -17.51 5.23 -18.26
C PRO A 145 -16.23 5.66 -18.98
N TYR A 146 -15.88 6.95 -18.92
CA TYR A 146 -14.65 7.50 -19.49
C TYR A 146 -14.16 8.64 -18.59
N GLY A 147 -12.85 8.74 -18.41
CA GLY A 147 -12.25 9.84 -17.66
C GLY A 147 -12.19 11.13 -18.46
N ASP A 148 -13.29 11.55 -19.09
CA ASP A 148 -13.37 12.85 -19.73
C ASP A 148 -13.38 13.94 -18.68
N MET A 149 -12.26 14.62 -18.56
CA MET A 149 -12.15 15.86 -17.83
C MET A 149 -12.19 17.01 -18.82
N THR A 150 -13.29 17.70 -18.87
CA THR A 150 -13.34 18.97 -19.58
C THR A 150 -13.03 20.09 -18.60
N PRO A 151 -11.93 20.83 -18.79
CA PRO A 151 -11.71 22.06 -18.04
C PRO A 151 -12.82 23.05 -18.45
N THR A 152 -13.51 23.61 -17.48
CA THR A 152 -14.63 24.56 -17.68
C THR A 152 -14.23 25.88 -18.35
N THR A 153 -12.97 26.08 -18.69
CA THR A 153 -12.48 27.27 -19.40
C THR A 153 -11.23 26.89 -20.22
N GLY A 154 -11.45 26.66 -21.51
CA GLY A 154 -10.34 26.54 -22.46
C GLY A 154 -10.20 25.14 -23.08
N ASN A 155 -9.83 25.11 -24.32
CA ASN A 155 -9.76 24.01 -25.28
C ASN A 155 -8.81 22.84 -24.98
N ILE A 156 -8.69 22.40 -23.74
CA ILE A 156 -7.86 21.25 -23.39
C ILE A 156 -8.75 20.27 -22.63
N SER A 157 -9.21 19.24 -23.31
CA SER A 157 -9.76 18.04 -22.70
C SER A 157 -8.62 17.15 -22.27
N GLU A 158 -8.30 17.13 -20.98
CA GLU A 158 -7.35 16.15 -20.43
C GLU A 158 -8.14 14.89 -20.04
N ILE A 159 -7.83 13.79 -20.70
CA ILE A 159 -8.41 12.48 -20.43
C ILE A 159 -7.56 11.80 -19.36
N ILE A 160 -8.18 11.44 -18.23
CA ILE A 160 -7.52 10.68 -17.18
C ILE A 160 -7.84 9.21 -17.32
N CYS A 161 -6.81 8.41 -17.52
CA CYS A 161 -6.92 6.96 -17.69
C CYS A 161 -6.40 6.24 -16.46
N ILE A 162 -7.13 5.22 -15.99
CA ILE A 162 -6.63 4.25 -14.98
C ILE A 162 -5.94 3.06 -15.62
N GLY A 163 -5.46 3.20 -16.79
CA GLY A 163 -4.77 2.16 -17.53
C GLY A 163 -4.78 2.51 -19.00
N TYR A 164 -4.13 1.68 -19.76
CA TYR A 164 -4.07 1.82 -21.20
C TYR A 164 -4.48 0.49 -21.83
N SER A 165 -5.50 0.52 -22.68
CA SER A 165 -5.84 -0.64 -23.49
C SER A 165 -4.97 -0.65 -24.74
N PRO A 166 -4.03 -1.60 -24.88
CA PRO A 166 -3.15 -1.65 -26.04
C PRO A 166 -3.88 -2.08 -27.32
N LYS A 167 -5.13 -2.57 -27.23
CA LYS A 167 -5.87 -3.09 -28.37
C LYS A 167 -6.65 -2.03 -29.13
N ASP A 168 -7.23 -1.09 -28.43
CA ASP A 168 -8.12 -0.08 -29.01
C ASP A 168 -7.78 1.35 -28.65
N GLY A 169 -6.73 1.54 -27.80
CA GLY A 169 -6.34 2.85 -27.30
C GLY A 169 -7.36 3.46 -26.35
N SER A 170 -8.30 2.66 -25.86
CA SER A 170 -9.33 3.14 -24.94
C SER A 170 -8.74 3.50 -23.58
N CYS A 171 -9.47 4.35 -22.87
CA CYS A 171 -9.09 4.91 -21.58
C CYS A 171 -10.06 4.39 -20.52
N PRO A 172 -9.77 3.24 -19.89
CA PRO A 172 -10.70 2.63 -18.94
C PRO A 172 -10.79 3.45 -17.65
N SER A 173 -12.01 3.59 -17.13
CA SER A 173 -12.30 4.22 -15.83
C SER A 173 -12.12 3.27 -14.65
N GLU A 174 -11.92 2.00 -14.91
CA GLU A 174 -11.59 1.00 -13.89
C GLU A 174 -10.53 0.02 -14.38
N ASN A 175 -9.74 -0.48 -13.44
CA ASN A 175 -8.73 -1.49 -13.70
C ASN A 175 -8.64 -2.49 -12.56
N THR A 176 -8.57 -3.77 -12.89
CA THR A 176 -8.41 -4.86 -11.93
C THR A 176 -7.02 -5.45 -12.06
N LEU A 177 -6.27 -5.39 -10.98
CA LEU A 177 -4.91 -5.88 -10.89
C LEU A 177 -4.85 -7.09 -9.96
N VAL A 178 -4.39 -8.21 -10.48
CA VAL A 178 -4.06 -9.40 -9.69
C VAL A 178 -2.57 -9.59 -9.74
N SER A 179 -1.93 -9.78 -8.59
CA SER A 179 -0.50 -10.01 -8.54
C SER A 179 -0.13 -11.17 -7.64
N PHE A 180 0.92 -11.90 -8.05
CA PHE A 180 1.60 -12.89 -7.24
C PHE A 180 2.92 -12.31 -6.78
N ILE A 181 3.16 -12.38 -5.47
CA ILE A 181 4.37 -11.87 -4.84
C ILE A 181 5.20 -13.06 -4.34
N ALA A 182 6.46 -13.07 -4.68
CA ALA A 182 7.47 -13.93 -4.07
C ALA A 182 8.61 -13.06 -3.57
N SER A 183 9.04 -13.26 -2.33
CA SER A 183 10.17 -12.52 -1.79
C SER A 183 11.02 -13.37 -0.86
N THR A 184 12.29 -13.02 -0.79
CA THR A 184 13.23 -13.58 0.18
C THR A 184 13.95 -12.44 0.88
N SER A 185 14.20 -12.64 2.17
CA SER A 185 14.99 -11.71 2.95
C SER A 185 16.05 -12.44 3.76
N ARG A 186 17.25 -11.86 3.77
CA ARG A 186 18.35 -12.27 4.63
C ARG A 186 18.57 -11.19 5.66
N ASN A 187 18.57 -11.57 6.93
CA ASN A 187 18.87 -10.68 8.04
C ASN A 187 20.08 -11.21 8.80
N ASN A 188 21.14 -10.45 8.79
CA ASN A 188 22.39 -10.73 9.48
C ASN A 188 22.83 -9.51 10.31
N LEU A 189 21.85 -8.85 10.94
CA LEU A 189 22.06 -7.72 11.83
C LEU A 189 22.35 -8.23 13.25
N ASP A 190 23.19 -7.53 13.98
CA ASP A 190 23.46 -7.76 15.41
C ASP A 190 22.21 -7.54 16.27
N ASN A 191 21.42 -6.52 15.95
CA ASN A 191 20.15 -6.21 16.61
C ASN A 191 19.10 -5.83 15.57
N SER A 192 17.89 -6.37 15.70
CA SER A 192 16.79 -6.11 14.74
C SER A 192 16.11 -4.77 14.94
N ILE A 193 16.16 -4.20 16.14
CA ILE A 193 15.48 -2.93 16.48
C ILE A 193 16.43 -1.76 16.31
N ASN A 194 17.66 -1.91 16.80
CA ASN A 194 18.67 -0.85 16.76
C ASN A 194 20.02 -1.42 16.28
N PRO A 195 20.13 -1.67 14.96
CA PRO A 195 21.32 -2.32 14.41
C PRO A 195 22.53 -1.38 14.44
N THR A 196 23.64 -1.90 14.91
CA THR A 196 24.94 -1.23 14.90
C THR A 196 25.92 -1.85 13.91
N SER A 197 25.74 -3.13 13.58
CA SER A 197 26.58 -3.85 12.62
C SER A 197 25.80 -4.91 11.86
N GLY A 198 26.32 -5.30 10.69
CA GLY A 198 25.77 -6.35 9.86
C GLY A 198 25.06 -5.87 8.61
N ASN A 199 24.30 -6.76 7.99
CA ASN A 199 23.58 -6.44 6.75
C ASN A 199 22.20 -7.10 6.65
N LYS A 200 21.36 -6.49 5.84
CA LYS A 200 20.03 -6.99 5.47
C LYS A 200 19.85 -6.89 3.97
N LEU A 201 19.45 -7.98 3.34
CA LEU A 201 19.10 -8.06 1.93
C LEU A 201 17.62 -8.46 1.81
N THR A 202 16.89 -7.80 0.96
CA THR A 202 15.52 -8.19 0.59
C THR A 202 15.40 -8.17 -0.93
N LEU A 203 14.96 -9.28 -1.50
CA LEU A 203 14.64 -9.43 -2.91
C LEU A 203 13.17 -9.79 -3.03
N ALA A 204 12.45 -9.09 -3.88
CA ALA A 204 11.04 -9.33 -4.14
C ALA A 204 10.77 -9.26 -5.64
N SER A 205 9.94 -10.18 -6.10
CA SER A 205 9.36 -10.17 -7.44
C SER A 205 7.85 -10.20 -7.31
N GLU A 206 7.17 -9.31 -8.01
CA GLU A 206 5.72 -9.24 -8.08
C GLU A 206 5.30 -9.31 -9.54
N GLN A 207 4.60 -10.39 -9.88
CA GLN A 207 4.07 -10.63 -11.21
C GLN A 207 2.62 -10.19 -11.25
N PHE A 208 2.32 -9.18 -12.03
CA PHE A 208 0.96 -8.75 -12.33
C PHE A 208 0.43 -9.52 -13.52
N ILE A 209 -0.79 -10.02 -13.39
CA ILE A 209 -1.49 -10.81 -14.40
C ILE A 209 -2.72 -10.04 -14.84
N SER A 210 -2.91 -9.94 -16.13
CA SER A 210 -4.10 -9.34 -16.74
C SER A 210 -5.35 -10.16 -16.41
N MET A 211 -6.36 -9.48 -15.87
CA MET A 211 -7.69 -10.02 -15.63
C MET A 211 -8.68 -9.30 -16.54
N GLY A 212 -8.58 -9.55 -17.84
CA GLY A 212 -9.42 -8.92 -18.86
C GLY A 212 -8.60 -8.24 -19.95
N ASN A 213 -9.28 -7.51 -20.83
CA ASN A 213 -8.64 -6.91 -22.01
C ASN A 213 -7.79 -5.67 -21.68
N ASP A 214 -8.07 -4.99 -20.57
CA ASP A 214 -7.55 -3.65 -20.26
C ASP A 214 -6.53 -3.61 -19.12
N SER A 215 -6.24 -4.77 -18.51
CA SER A 215 -5.26 -4.84 -17.43
C SER A 215 -3.88 -5.20 -17.95
N PRO A 216 -2.83 -4.47 -17.57
CA PRO A 216 -1.48 -4.75 -18.03
C PRO A 216 -0.89 -5.99 -17.34
N THR A 217 -0.10 -6.76 -18.09
CA THR A 217 0.75 -7.81 -17.54
C THR A 217 2.18 -7.30 -17.47
N PHE A 218 2.74 -7.25 -16.26
CA PHE A 218 4.11 -6.80 -16.05
C PHE A 218 4.72 -7.44 -14.80
N ASN A 219 6.03 -7.43 -14.71
CA ASN A 219 6.77 -7.88 -13.54
C ASN A 219 7.48 -6.70 -12.88
N ARG A 220 7.38 -6.62 -11.55
CA ARG A 220 8.08 -5.64 -10.74
C ARG A 220 9.10 -6.34 -9.84
N ILE A 221 10.38 -6.05 -10.05
CA ILE A 221 11.46 -6.56 -9.23
C ILE A 221 11.94 -5.45 -8.31
N LYS A 222 12.04 -5.74 -7.02
CA LYS A 222 12.56 -4.84 -6.00
C LYS A 222 13.69 -5.51 -5.25
N SER A 223 14.84 -4.83 -5.17
CA SER A 223 15.98 -5.23 -4.36
C SER A 223 16.27 -4.12 -3.35
N THR A 224 16.47 -4.49 -2.09
CA THR A 224 16.85 -3.57 -1.03
C THR A 224 18.02 -4.18 -0.27
N TYR A 225 19.12 -3.46 -0.20
CA TYR A 225 20.29 -3.84 0.58
C TYR A 225 20.63 -2.74 1.56
N ALA A 226 20.74 -3.08 2.84
CA ALA A 226 21.18 -2.19 3.91
C ALA A 226 22.34 -2.83 4.63
N PHE A 227 23.36 -2.04 4.95
CA PHE A 227 24.49 -2.47 5.77
C PHE A 227 24.77 -1.42 6.84
N PHE A 228 25.25 -1.89 7.98
CA PHE A 228 25.57 -1.07 9.14
C PHE A 228 27.03 -1.31 9.52
N ILE A 229 27.75 -0.21 9.69
CA ILE A 229 29.15 -0.21 10.08
C ILE A 229 29.27 0.63 11.35
N PRO A 230 29.80 0.10 12.45
CA PRO A 230 30.03 0.88 13.65
C PRO A 230 31.08 1.94 13.38
N THR A 231 30.70 3.20 13.46
CA THR A 231 31.60 4.33 13.29
C THR A 231 31.79 5.06 14.61
N ARG A 232 33.04 5.24 15.05
CA ARG A 232 33.40 6.05 16.21
C ARG A 232 33.96 7.38 15.71
N LEU A 233 33.08 8.30 15.30
CA LEU A 233 33.49 9.60 14.75
C LEU A 233 34.02 10.55 15.83
N ILE A 234 33.47 10.51 17.05
CA ILE A 234 33.87 11.40 18.16
C ILE A 234 33.66 10.65 19.48
N ASN A 235 34.66 10.66 20.36
CA ASN A 235 34.51 10.26 21.76
C ASN A 235 34.05 11.48 22.58
N LEU A 236 32.74 11.68 22.66
CA LEU A 236 32.17 12.86 23.33
C LEU A 236 32.20 12.79 24.87
N THR A 237 32.33 11.59 25.47
CA THR A 237 32.42 11.44 26.93
C THR A 237 33.30 10.26 27.34
N LYS A 238 34.10 10.44 28.41
CA LYS A 238 34.90 9.37 29.02
C LYS A 238 34.06 8.20 29.60
N GLY A 239 32.76 8.39 29.78
CA GLY A 239 31.86 7.40 30.38
C GLY A 239 31.36 6.30 29.44
N CYS A 240 31.64 6.37 28.13
CA CYS A 240 31.27 5.32 27.16
C CYS A 240 32.43 4.34 26.87
N ARG A 241 33.52 4.35 27.66
CA ARG A 241 34.47 3.27 27.64
C ARG A 241 33.89 2.10 28.43
N THR A 242 33.46 1.05 27.75
CA THR A 242 33.44 -0.28 28.35
C THR A 242 34.89 -0.63 28.73
N ASN A 243 35.13 -0.83 30.02
CA ASN A 243 36.37 -1.43 30.49
C ASN A 243 36.40 -2.85 29.94
N GLU A 244 37.04 -3.05 28.81
CA GLU A 244 37.62 -4.34 28.43
C GLU A 244 39.11 -4.19 28.69
N ASP A 245 39.51 -4.59 29.89
CA ASP A 245 40.82 -5.06 30.23
C ASP A 245 40.89 -6.57 30.00
#